data_3a1607b72a7d4f746aefb889394bb8e9
#
_entry.id   3a1607b72a7d4f746aefb889394bb8e9
#
_cell.length_a   1.000
_cell.length_b   1.000
_cell.length_c   1.000
_cell.angle_alpha   90.00
_cell.angle_beta   90.00
_cell.angle_gamma   90.00
#
_symmetry.space_group_name_H-M   'P 1'
#
loop_
_entity.id
_entity.type
_entity.pdbx_description
1 polymer ?
#
loop_
_entity_poly.entity_id
_entity_poly.type
_entity_poly.pdbx_seq_one_letter_code
_entity_poly.pdbx_strand_id
1 'polypeptide(L)'
;MTTHHNHNHIFNRYPIDPTLYVADVAAIAFQAIERYGVEEWRYATLTCELHSHVGIYSLLGVKMGLRAREAMVADVGEMRVVSYAGNTPPISCLNDGLQVSTGSTLGHGLIEVANNPAARAEAIFRMPQRELHLALRQEHAEIINRELALAKARHGMGQGYWNEIRCQAIKYWLEWDRNEIFDVIQ
;
A
#
# COMPACT_ATOMS: atom_id res chain seq x y z
N MET A 1 9.67 -7.51 29.45
CA MET A 1 8.43 -8.29 29.28
C MET A 1 7.64 -7.59 28.18
N THR A 2 7.76 -8.06 26.96
CA THR A 2 6.97 -7.58 25.81
C THR A 2 5.57 -8.14 25.96
N THR A 3 4.63 -7.29 26.34
CA THR A 3 3.20 -7.62 26.26
C THR A 3 2.87 -7.78 24.79
N HIS A 4 2.87 -9.02 24.30
CA HIS A 4 2.21 -9.33 23.03
C HIS A 4 0.75 -8.94 23.20
N HIS A 5 0.37 -7.78 22.67
CA HIS A 5 -1.03 -7.47 22.49
C HIS A 5 -1.59 -8.50 21.51
N ASN A 6 -2.36 -9.42 22.07
CA ASN A 6 -3.11 -10.39 21.29
C ASN A 6 -4.15 -9.59 20.48
N HIS A 7 -3.77 -9.15 19.28
CA HIS A 7 -4.67 -8.45 18.39
C HIS A 7 -5.77 -9.43 18.01
N ASN A 8 -6.92 -9.34 18.67
CA ASN A 8 -8.10 -10.14 18.36
C ASN A 8 -8.63 -9.75 16.99
N HIS A 9 -8.05 -10.33 15.96
CA HIS A 9 -8.59 -10.25 14.61
C HIS A 9 -9.98 -10.88 14.61
N ILE A 10 -10.92 -10.26 13.89
CA ILE A 10 -12.28 -10.79 13.75
C ILE A 10 -12.33 -12.10 12.94
N PHE A 11 -11.33 -12.38 12.15
CA PHE A 11 -11.18 -13.63 11.42
C PHE A 11 -10.13 -14.53 12.10
N ASN A 12 -10.53 -15.74 12.47
CA ASN A 12 -9.57 -16.79 12.88
C ASN A 12 -8.61 -17.16 11.74
N ARG A 13 -9.10 -17.08 10.50
CA ARG A 13 -8.34 -17.30 9.26
C ARG A 13 -8.85 -16.34 8.21
N TYR A 14 -7.93 -15.59 7.59
CA TYR A 14 -8.31 -14.64 6.54
C TYR A 14 -8.83 -15.38 5.30
N PRO A 15 -9.91 -14.89 4.65
CA PRO A 15 -10.42 -15.49 3.43
C PRO A 15 -9.41 -15.45 2.29
N ILE A 16 -9.11 -16.62 1.72
CA ILE A 16 -8.18 -16.78 0.59
C ILE A 16 -8.83 -17.52 -0.58
N ASP A 17 -10.08 -17.92 -0.46
CA ASP A 17 -10.83 -18.59 -1.52
C ASP A 17 -11.09 -17.60 -2.68
N PRO A 18 -10.58 -17.87 -3.90
CA PRO A 18 -10.77 -16.98 -5.04
C PRO A 18 -12.23 -16.72 -5.39
N THR A 19 -13.13 -17.63 -5.08
CA THR A 19 -14.59 -17.48 -5.37
C THR A 19 -15.25 -16.33 -4.61
N LEU A 20 -14.59 -15.81 -3.57
CA LEU A 20 -15.09 -14.68 -2.77
C LEU A 20 -14.76 -13.33 -3.40
N TYR A 21 -13.96 -13.29 -4.46
CA TYR A 21 -13.45 -12.07 -5.07
C TYR A 21 -14.02 -11.87 -6.48
N VAL A 22 -14.00 -10.61 -6.94
CA VAL A 22 -14.34 -10.30 -8.33
C VAL A 22 -13.32 -10.93 -9.30
N ALA A 23 -13.73 -11.20 -10.53
CA ALA A 23 -13.03 -12.08 -11.45
C ALA A 23 -11.53 -11.75 -11.67
N ASP A 24 -11.18 -10.48 -11.83
CA ASP A 24 -9.79 -10.05 -12.06
C ASP A 24 -8.90 -10.20 -10.81
N VAL A 25 -9.44 -9.96 -9.62
CA VAL A 25 -8.76 -10.19 -8.34
C VAL A 25 -8.68 -11.69 -8.04
N ALA A 26 -9.76 -12.43 -8.29
CA ALA A 26 -9.78 -13.89 -8.16
C ALA A 26 -8.69 -14.56 -9.01
N ALA A 27 -8.50 -14.07 -10.24
CA ALA A 27 -7.51 -14.61 -11.19
C ALA A 27 -6.06 -14.53 -10.67
N ILE A 28 -5.75 -13.57 -9.81
CA ILE A 28 -4.40 -13.37 -9.27
C ILE A 28 -4.21 -13.93 -7.85
N ALA A 29 -5.28 -14.33 -7.17
CA ALA A 29 -5.24 -14.65 -5.74
C ALA A 29 -4.17 -15.69 -5.39
N PHE A 30 -4.14 -16.81 -6.10
CA PHE A 30 -3.16 -17.87 -5.85
C PHE A 30 -1.72 -17.37 -6.03
N GLN A 31 -1.44 -16.70 -7.15
CA GLN A 31 -0.10 -16.22 -7.48
C GLN A 31 0.37 -15.12 -6.52
N ALA A 32 -0.52 -14.20 -6.13
CA ALA A 32 -0.19 -13.14 -5.18
C ALA A 32 0.12 -13.71 -3.79
N ILE A 33 -0.67 -14.69 -3.33
CA ILE A 33 -0.47 -15.35 -2.04
C ILE A 33 0.80 -16.20 -2.04
N GLU A 34 1.06 -16.94 -3.11
CA GLU A 34 2.28 -17.74 -3.25
C GLU A 34 3.54 -16.87 -3.22
N ARG A 35 3.51 -15.73 -3.92
CA ARG A 35 4.66 -14.84 -4.07
C ARG A 35 4.92 -13.96 -2.85
N TYR A 36 3.86 -13.41 -2.24
CA TYR A 36 3.98 -12.36 -1.23
C TYR A 36 3.39 -12.73 0.13
N GLY A 37 2.75 -13.89 0.22
CA GLY A 37 2.15 -14.40 1.44
C GLY A 37 0.73 -13.90 1.70
N VAL A 38 0.06 -14.60 2.63
CA VAL A 38 -1.33 -14.30 3.04
C VAL A 38 -1.42 -12.92 3.72
N GLU A 39 -0.34 -12.46 4.35
CA GLU A 39 -0.33 -11.17 5.02
C GLU A 39 -0.45 -10.00 4.04
N GLU A 40 0.33 -10.00 2.95
CA GLU A 40 0.19 -8.97 1.91
C GLU A 40 -1.18 -9.06 1.23
N TRP A 41 -1.66 -10.26 0.92
CA TRP A 41 -3.01 -10.47 0.39
C TRP A 41 -4.09 -9.82 1.28
N ARG A 42 -4.01 -10.09 2.58
CA ARG A 42 -4.94 -9.53 3.56
C ARG A 42 -4.94 -8.01 3.56
N TYR A 43 -3.78 -7.39 3.70
CA TYR A 43 -3.71 -5.94 3.77
C TYR A 43 -4.06 -5.28 2.44
N ALA A 44 -3.70 -5.87 1.32
CA ALA A 44 -4.08 -5.37 0.00
C ALA A 44 -5.59 -5.40 -0.22
N THR A 45 -6.26 -6.52 0.08
CA THR A 45 -7.71 -6.62 -0.08
C THR A 45 -8.46 -5.73 0.89
N LEU A 46 -8.07 -5.64 2.16
CA LEU A 46 -8.65 -4.70 3.12
C LEU A 46 -8.47 -3.24 2.70
N THR A 47 -7.30 -2.91 2.16
CA THR A 47 -7.04 -1.56 1.63
C THR A 47 -7.91 -1.25 0.42
N CYS A 48 -8.10 -2.19 -0.51
CA CYS A 48 -8.97 -2.01 -1.66
C CYS A 48 -10.44 -1.80 -1.25
N GLU A 49 -10.92 -2.50 -0.23
CA GLU A 49 -12.25 -2.31 0.34
C GLU A 49 -12.40 -0.93 1.00
N LEU A 50 -11.44 -0.51 1.82
CA LEU A 50 -11.41 0.83 2.42
C LEU A 50 -11.38 1.93 1.36
N HIS A 51 -10.56 1.74 0.32
CA HIS A 51 -10.32 2.70 -0.76
C HIS A 51 -11.39 2.67 -1.86
N SER A 52 -12.33 1.71 -1.80
CA SER A 52 -13.42 1.49 -2.74
C SER A 52 -13.02 1.10 -4.17
N HIS A 53 -11.73 0.86 -4.43
CA HIS A 53 -11.24 0.32 -5.69
C HIS A 53 -9.80 -0.21 -5.57
N VAL A 54 -9.35 -0.98 -6.58
CA VAL A 54 -7.95 -1.41 -6.69
C VAL A 54 -7.14 -0.27 -7.27
N GLY A 55 -6.38 0.43 -6.42
CA GLY A 55 -5.60 1.60 -6.79
C GLY A 55 -4.09 1.35 -6.76
N ILE A 56 -3.32 2.02 -7.63
CA ILE A 56 -1.87 1.86 -7.69
C ILE A 56 -1.24 2.31 -6.36
N TYR A 57 -1.49 3.54 -5.96
CA TYR A 57 -0.83 4.10 -4.76
C TYR A 57 -1.35 3.49 -3.46
N SER A 58 -2.61 3.05 -3.39
CA SER A 58 -3.12 2.35 -2.21
C SER A 58 -2.41 1.00 -2.00
N LEU A 59 -2.16 0.23 -3.07
CA LEU A 59 -1.37 -1.00 -3.03
C LEU A 59 0.12 -0.73 -2.74
N LEU A 60 0.70 0.33 -3.29
CA LEU A 60 2.06 0.74 -2.94
C LEU A 60 2.20 1.10 -1.47
N GLY A 61 1.19 1.71 -0.88
CA GLY A 61 1.13 1.98 0.57
C GLY A 61 1.16 0.71 1.40
N VAL A 62 0.44 -0.34 0.96
CA VAL A 62 0.50 -1.67 1.60
C VAL A 62 1.91 -2.24 1.54
N LYS A 63 2.51 -2.26 0.35
CA LYS A 63 3.88 -2.79 0.16
C LYS A 63 4.92 -2.01 0.96
N MET A 64 4.81 -0.68 1.01
CA MET A 64 5.72 0.18 1.78
C MET A 64 5.59 -0.06 3.29
N GLY A 65 4.37 -0.15 3.81
CA GLY A 65 4.14 -0.42 5.23
C GLY A 65 4.62 -1.81 5.65
N LEU A 66 4.38 -2.84 4.85
CA LEU A 66 4.92 -4.19 5.10
C LEU A 66 6.45 -4.20 5.06
N ARG A 67 7.06 -3.55 4.06
CA ARG A 67 8.52 -3.42 3.98
C ARG A 67 9.10 -2.75 5.23
N ALA A 68 8.45 -1.71 5.72
CA ALA A 68 8.87 -1.03 6.94
C ALA A 68 8.73 -1.92 8.18
N ARG A 69 7.63 -2.63 8.33
CA ARG A 69 7.43 -3.57 9.46
C ARG A 69 8.48 -4.67 9.46
N GLU A 70 8.78 -5.26 8.32
CA GLU A 70 9.82 -6.28 8.18
C GLU A 70 11.21 -5.73 8.56
N ALA A 71 11.60 -4.58 8.01
CA ALA A 71 12.90 -3.98 8.26
C ALA A 71 13.09 -3.52 9.72
N MET A 72 12.02 -3.09 10.36
CA MET A 72 12.04 -2.61 11.74
C MET A 72 11.65 -3.68 12.76
N VAL A 73 11.27 -4.89 12.31
CA VAL A 73 10.78 -5.97 13.18
C VAL A 73 9.66 -5.44 14.09
N ALA A 74 8.63 -4.84 13.48
CA ALA A 74 7.55 -4.16 14.17
C ALA A 74 6.23 -4.91 14.00
N ASP A 75 5.46 -5.01 15.08
CA ASP A 75 4.08 -5.46 15.04
C ASP A 75 3.12 -4.34 14.59
N VAL A 76 1.87 -4.72 14.30
CA VAL A 76 0.81 -3.80 13.90
C VAL A 76 0.56 -2.77 15.00
N GLY A 77 0.58 -1.48 14.65
CA GLY A 77 0.32 -0.38 15.59
C GLY A 77 1.51 0.04 16.46
N GLU A 78 2.70 -0.50 16.24
CA GLU A 78 3.90 -0.13 17.03
C GLU A 78 4.68 1.05 16.42
N MET A 79 4.43 1.41 15.17
CA MET A 79 5.14 2.50 14.51
C MET A 79 4.31 3.79 14.47
N ARG A 80 5.00 4.92 14.48
CA ARG A 80 4.45 6.20 14.01
C ARG A 80 4.88 6.41 12.56
N VAL A 81 3.95 6.89 11.73
CA VAL A 81 4.18 7.11 10.30
C VAL A 81 4.04 8.60 9.98
N VAL A 82 5.01 9.16 9.29
CA VAL A 82 4.90 10.49 8.67
C VAL A 82 4.90 10.29 7.16
N SER A 83 3.75 10.51 6.53
CA SER A 83 3.57 10.35 5.09
C SER A 83 3.81 11.66 4.35
N TYR A 84 4.53 11.60 3.24
CA TYR A 84 4.73 12.72 2.31
C TYR A 84 3.81 12.65 1.08
N ALA A 85 2.84 11.74 1.09
CA ALA A 85 1.91 11.55 -0.03
C ALA A 85 0.88 12.68 -0.17
N GLY A 86 0.84 13.61 0.78
CA GLY A 86 -0.14 14.68 0.78
C GLY A 86 -1.57 14.16 1.00
N ASN A 87 -2.55 15.00 0.63
CA ASN A 87 -3.98 14.72 0.79
C ASN A 87 -4.78 14.90 -0.52
N THR A 88 -4.07 14.92 -1.65
CA THR A 88 -4.69 15.05 -2.99
C THR A 88 -4.35 13.84 -3.85
N PRO A 89 -5.38 13.13 -4.38
CA PRO A 89 -5.14 11.99 -5.28
C PRO A 89 -4.36 12.40 -6.54
N PRO A 90 -3.61 11.46 -7.14
CA PRO A 90 -3.60 10.03 -6.84
C PRO A 90 -2.59 9.61 -5.77
N ILE A 91 -1.55 10.40 -5.46
CA ILE A 91 -0.46 9.98 -4.57
C ILE A 91 -0.93 9.79 -3.13
N SER A 92 -1.87 10.61 -2.66
CA SER A 92 -2.43 10.52 -1.30
C SER A 92 -3.12 9.19 -0.99
N CYS A 93 -3.52 8.42 -2.00
CA CYS A 93 -4.06 7.07 -1.83
C CYS A 93 -3.06 6.11 -1.14
N LEU A 94 -1.77 6.44 -1.16
CA LEU A 94 -0.73 5.74 -0.39
C LEU A 94 -1.06 5.68 1.11
N ASN A 95 -1.70 6.74 1.64
CA ASN A 95 -2.03 6.82 3.06
C ASN A 95 -2.97 5.70 3.52
N ASP A 96 -3.91 5.27 2.66
CA ASP A 96 -4.84 4.18 3.00
C ASP A 96 -4.10 2.86 3.18
N GLY A 97 -3.20 2.54 2.24
CA GLY A 97 -2.36 1.36 2.32
C GLY A 97 -1.41 1.38 3.53
N LEU A 98 -0.80 2.52 3.82
CA LEU A 98 0.04 2.71 5.00
C LEU A 98 -0.74 2.44 6.29
N GLN A 99 -1.92 3.01 6.44
CA GLN A 99 -2.75 2.82 7.64
C GLN A 99 -3.12 1.36 7.85
N VAL A 100 -3.57 0.69 6.79
CA VAL A 100 -4.04 -0.70 6.88
C VAL A 100 -2.90 -1.67 7.15
N SER A 101 -1.74 -1.51 6.48
CA SER A 101 -0.62 -2.45 6.57
C SER A 101 0.22 -2.27 7.84
N THR A 102 0.27 -1.05 8.39
CA THR A 102 1.04 -0.78 9.61
C THR A 102 0.18 -0.77 10.88
N GLY A 103 -1.14 -0.60 10.75
CA GLY A 103 -2.01 -0.31 11.90
C GLY A 103 -1.85 1.10 12.46
N SER A 104 -1.00 1.91 11.84
CA SER A 104 -0.76 3.30 12.23
C SER A 104 -1.86 4.19 11.64
N THR A 105 -3.05 4.14 12.25
CA THR A 105 -4.22 4.83 11.73
C THR A 105 -4.34 6.26 12.26
N LEU A 106 -5.10 7.09 11.52
CA LEU A 106 -5.48 8.44 11.96
C LEU A 106 -6.25 8.38 13.27
N GLY A 107 -7.16 7.40 13.43
CA GLY A 107 -7.95 7.21 14.66
C GLY A 107 -7.10 6.89 15.89
N HIS A 108 -5.95 6.26 15.71
CA HIS A 108 -4.98 6.02 16.79
C HIS A 108 -3.98 7.17 16.97
N GLY A 109 -4.00 8.19 16.10
CA GLY A 109 -3.01 9.28 16.13
C GLY A 109 -1.59 8.82 15.80
N LEU A 110 -1.45 7.74 15.04
CA LEU A 110 -0.16 7.13 14.71
C LEU A 110 0.32 7.46 13.30
N ILE A 111 -0.54 8.03 12.44
CA ILE A 111 -0.14 8.55 11.13
C ILE A 111 -0.34 10.05 11.06
N GLU A 112 0.62 10.72 10.47
CA GLU A 112 0.60 12.15 10.16
C GLU A 112 0.91 12.33 8.68
N VAL A 113 0.19 13.24 8.01
CA VAL A 113 0.50 13.66 6.65
C VAL A 113 1.29 14.96 6.72
N ALA A 114 2.54 14.92 6.26
CA ALA A 114 3.43 16.07 6.28
C ALA A 114 2.86 17.20 5.41
N ASN A 115 2.92 18.42 5.93
CA ASN A 115 2.57 19.61 5.17
C ASN A 115 3.68 19.93 4.16
N ASN A 116 3.67 19.26 3.01
CA ASN A 116 4.64 19.43 1.94
C ASN A 116 3.92 19.80 0.64
N PRO A 117 4.33 20.87 -0.06
CA PRO A 117 3.70 21.27 -1.32
C PRO A 117 3.91 20.28 -2.47
N ALA A 118 4.93 19.42 -2.38
CA ALA A 118 5.23 18.39 -3.38
C ALA A 118 4.92 17.00 -2.81
N ALA A 119 3.72 16.47 -3.12
CA ALA A 119 3.36 15.10 -2.74
C ALA A 119 4.31 14.07 -3.39
N ARG A 120 4.77 13.11 -2.59
CA ARG A 120 5.66 12.02 -3.02
C ARG A 120 5.21 10.71 -2.38
N ALA A 121 5.40 9.60 -3.10
CA ALA A 121 5.19 8.24 -2.55
C ALA A 121 6.35 7.89 -1.61
N GLU A 122 6.33 8.48 -0.42
CA GLU A 122 7.42 8.49 0.55
C GLU A 122 6.85 8.57 1.97
N ALA A 123 7.47 7.86 2.91
CA ALA A 123 7.08 7.91 4.32
C ALA A 123 8.27 7.64 5.26
N ILE A 124 8.22 8.24 6.44
CA ILE A 124 9.10 7.95 7.56
C ILE A 124 8.34 7.11 8.59
N PHE A 125 8.97 6.04 9.02
CA PHE A 125 8.47 5.11 10.04
C PHE A 125 9.33 5.26 11.29
N ARG A 126 8.71 5.46 12.46
CA ARG A 126 9.39 5.75 13.72
C ARG A 126 9.00 4.79 14.83
N MET A 127 9.99 4.29 15.52
CA MET A 127 9.91 3.60 16.81
C MET A 127 10.85 4.30 17.80
N PRO A 128 10.80 4.03 19.12
CA PRO A 128 11.56 4.79 20.12
C PRO A 128 13.07 4.93 19.85
N GLN A 129 13.68 3.94 19.17
CA GLN A 129 15.13 3.92 18.92
C GLN A 129 15.48 3.62 17.45
N ARG A 130 14.50 3.66 16.57
CA ARG A 130 14.66 3.31 15.15
C ARG A 130 13.83 4.24 14.28
N GLU A 131 14.42 4.65 13.20
CA GLU A 131 13.74 5.37 12.13
C GLU A 131 14.08 4.72 10.80
N LEU A 132 13.11 4.61 9.91
CA LEU A 132 13.28 4.14 8.55
C LEU A 132 12.56 5.09 7.62
N HIS A 133 13.25 5.57 6.61
CA HIS A 133 12.71 6.45 5.60
C HIS A 133 12.68 5.71 4.26
N LEU A 134 11.49 5.48 3.71
CA LEU A 134 11.27 4.81 2.44
C LEU A 134 10.67 5.76 1.41
N ALA A 135 11.19 5.72 0.20
CA ALA A 135 10.63 6.40 -0.96
C ALA A 135 10.48 5.43 -2.13
N LEU A 136 9.40 5.56 -2.91
CA LEU A 136 9.26 4.84 -4.16
C LEU A 136 10.39 5.26 -5.11
N ARG A 137 11.10 4.29 -5.69
CA ARG A 137 12.17 4.55 -6.64
C ARG A 137 11.68 5.39 -7.81
N GLN A 138 12.53 6.28 -8.28
CA GLN A 138 12.18 7.23 -9.33
C GLN A 138 11.72 6.54 -10.61
N GLU A 139 12.36 5.44 -11.03
CA GLU A 139 11.97 4.69 -12.21
C GLU A 139 10.53 4.16 -12.14
N HIS A 140 10.08 3.70 -10.96
CA HIS A 140 8.70 3.23 -10.76
C HIS A 140 7.70 4.39 -10.76
N ALA A 141 8.07 5.52 -10.16
CA ALA A 141 7.24 6.73 -10.21
C ALA A 141 7.08 7.26 -11.65
N GLU A 142 8.13 7.23 -12.45
CA GLU A 142 8.11 7.61 -13.88
C GLU A 142 7.24 6.67 -14.71
N ILE A 143 7.32 5.35 -14.45
CA ILE A 143 6.43 4.36 -15.09
C ILE A 143 4.97 4.69 -14.79
N ILE A 144 4.61 4.89 -13.51
CA ILE A 144 3.24 5.23 -13.11
C ILE A 144 2.78 6.52 -13.80
N ASN A 145 3.57 7.59 -13.73
CA ASN A 145 3.21 8.88 -14.30
C ASN A 145 2.98 8.78 -15.81
N ARG A 146 3.82 8.04 -16.52
CA ARG A 146 3.66 7.79 -17.96
C ARG A 146 2.38 7.02 -18.25
N GLU A 147 2.09 5.94 -17.53
CA GLU A 147 0.89 5.12 -17.76
C GLU A 147 -0.39 5.90 -17.43
N LEU A 148 -0.41 6.68 -16.35
CA LEU A 148 -1.53 7.57 -16.01
C LEU A 148 -1.78 8.61 -17.10
N ALA A 149 -0.72 9.22 -17.64
CA ALA A 149 -0.82 10.20 -18.72
C ALA A 149 -1.34 9.56 -20.01
N LEU A 150 -0.87 8.36 -20.37
CA LEU A 150 -1.32 7.62 -21.55
C LEU A 150 -2.78 7.17 -21.43
N ALA A 151 -3.19 6.67 -20.26
CA ALA A 151 -4.58 6.29 -20.01
C ALA A 151 -5.51 7.50 -20.11
N LYS A 152 -5.10 8.64 -19.53
CA LYS A 152 -5.84 9.90 -19.64
C LYS A 152 -5.94 10.41 -21.07
N ALA A 153 -4.88 10.29 -21.86
CA ALA A 153 -4.87 10.70 -23.26
C ALA A 153 -5.82 9.85 -24.12
N ARG A 154 -5.92 8.52 -23.82
CA ARG A 154 -6.79 7.60 -24.57
C ARG A 154 -8.26 7.71 -24.21
N HIS A 155 -8.58 7.91 -22.93
CA HIS A 155 -9.93 7.72 -22.38
C HIS A 155 -10.52 8.97 -21.72
N GLY A 156 -9.76 10.07 -21.63
CA GLY A 156 -10.12 11.18 -20.74
C GLY A 156 -10.13 10.69 -19.28
N MET A 157 -11.11 11.14 -18.48
CA MET A 157 -11.34 10.67 -17.10
C MET A 157 -12.59 9.79 -17.00
N GLY A 158 -12.96 9.11 -18.08
CA GLY A 158 -14.14 8.25 -18.15
C GLY A 158 -13.86 6.82 -17.62
N GLN A 159 -14.85 5.93 -17.79
CA GLN A 159 -14.78 4.54 -17.33
C GLN A 159 -13.57 3.77 -17.91
N GLY A 160 -13.19 4.05 -19.15
CA GLY A 160 -12.01 3.44 -19.80
C GLY A 160 -10.71 3.73 -19.06
N TYR A 161 -10.54 4.98 -18.55
CA TYR A 161 -9.41 5.34 -17.72
C TYR A 161 -9.34 4.50 -16.44
N TRP A 162 -10.44 4.43 -15.70
CA TRP A 162 -10.49 3.68 -14.43
C TRP A 162 -10.27 2.18 -14.62
N ASN A 163 -10.78 1.62 -15.72
CA ASN A 163 -10.53 0.22 -16.06
C ASN A 163 -9.05 -0.03 -16.37
N GLU A 164 -8.40 0.86 -17.11
CA GLU A 164 -6.97 0.75 -17.42
C GLU A 164 -6.11 0.90 -16.16
N ILE A 165 -6.40 1.88 -15.30
CA ILE A 165 -5.69 2.07 -14.03
C ILE A 165 -5.84 0.85 -13.11
N ARG A 166 -7.03 0.25 -13.06
CA ARG A 166 -7.25 -0.99 -12.31
C ARG A 166 -6.39 -2.15 -12.85
N CYS A 167 -6.32 -2.32 -14.16
CA CYS A 167 -5.47 -3.34 -14.76
C CYS A 167 -3.98 -3.12 -14.44
N GLN A 168 -3.51 -1.87 -14.49
CA GLN A 168 -2.15 -1.52 -14.11
C GLN A 168 -1.87 -1.78 -12.63
N ALA A 169 -2.81 -1.42 -11.74
CA ALA A 169 -2.67 -1.68 -10.32
C ALA A 169 -2.53 -3.17 -9.99
N ILE A 170 -3.36 -4.03 -10.62
CA ILE A 170 -3.28 -5.49 -10.48
C ILE A 170 -1.94 -6.02 -11.01
N LYS A 171 -1.49 -5.54 -12.18
CA LYS A 171 -0.20 -5.88 -12.74
C LYS A 171 0.95 -5.54 -11.77
N TYR A 172 0.98 -4.32 -11.25
CA TYR A 172 2.03 -3.89 -10.32
C TYR A 172 1.95 -4.63 -8.98
N TRP A 173 0.76 -4.99 -8.52
CA TRP A 173 0.62 -5.85 -7.34
C TRP A 173 1.37 -7.16 -7.51
N LEU A 174 1.25 -7.83 -8.68
CA LEU A 174 1.92 -9.08 -8.96
C LEU A 174 3.42 -8.95 -9.28
N GLU A 175 3.80 -7.91 -10.04
CA GLU A 175 5.15 -7.83 -10.59
C GLU A 175 6.15 -7.13 -9.67
N TRP A 176 5.70 -6.18 -8.85
CA TRP A 176 6.57 -5.33 -8.06
C TRP A 176 6.78 -5.87 -6.65
N ASP A 177 8.02 -6.30 -6.37
CA ASP A 177 8.40 -6.77 -5.04
C ASP A 177 8.68 -5.58 -4.11
N ARG A 178 8.07 -5.62 -2.90
CA ARG A 178 8.25 -4.58 -1.87
C ARG A 178 9.71 -4.40 -1.43
N ASN A 179 10.56 -5.40 -1.66
CA ASN A 179 11.98 -5.34 -1.32
C ASN A 179 12.81 -4.62 -2.39
N GLU A 180 12.27 -4.44 -3.60
CA GLU A 180 13.00 -3.91 -4.75
C GLU A 180 12.57 -2.51 -5.15
N ILE A 181 11.30 -2.14 -4.89
CA ILE A 181 10.70 -0.90 -5.43
C ILE A 181 10.90 0.34 -4.57
N PHE A 182 11.45 0.21 -3.36
CA PHE A 182 11.67 1.35 -2.47
C PHE A 182 13.15 1.53 -2.17
N ASP A 183 13.59 2.79 -2.20
CA ASP A 183 14.88 3.22 -1.68
C ASP A 183 14.77 3.54 -0.19
N VAL A 184 15.84 3.24 0.55
CA VAL A 184 16.05 3.72 1.91
C VAL A 184 16.78 5.05 1.81
N ILE A 185 16.11 6.12 2.22
CA ILE A 185 16.69 7.47 2.24
C ILE A 185 17.46 7.65 3.54
N GLN A 186 18.70 8.12 3.43
CA GLN A 186 19.59 8.41 4.58
C GLN A 186 19.41 9.84 5.07
#